data_f3822cf0d4310f9e978a69db75698eb2
#
_entry.id   f3822cf0d4310f9e978a69db75698eb2
#
_cell.length_a   1.000
_cell.length_b   1.000
_cell.length_c   1.000
_cell.angle_alpha   90.00
_cell.angle_beta   90.00
_cell.angle_gamma   90.00
#
_symmetry.space_group_name_H-M   'P 1'
#
loop_
_entity.id
_entity.type
_entity.pdbx_description
1 polymer ?
#
loop_
_entity_poly.entity_id
_entity_poly.type
_entity_poly.pdbx_seq_one_letter_code
_entity_poly.pdbx_strand_id
1 'polypeptide(L)'
;IEKPILSNFREGLSVLEYFISTHGARKGLADTALKTADAGYLTRKLVDVAQDVIIVEQDCGTLNGIEIKPIMEGDEELVPLASRILGRTAVDDIRHPATKEIIVAAGQEIDEKARDIINELGMESVRIRSVLTCESRGGCCARCYGRNLATNRPAALGEPVGIIAAQSIGEPGTQLTMRTFHIGGTASSVFKQPQIVARNSGIVRYQDLRTVRTQEGTFVVLNKNGVIGIYDDEGRELEKYTLVIGATIAVEDGGAVKKGQSFVKWDPYNVPILSEQRGVIDFHDFIEGVTVKKEVDESTGMEGVVVLEHKEDLHPQIVLKDPDTKQVISYYSIPAGAHVIARKGEEVVAGAMLAKTPRKMVSTKDITGGLPRVAELFEARRPKDAAEIARIDGIVEFAGTVRGRRKLVVKDPVTGDEEEHLIPMGKHIVVFRGDRVKKGQQLTEGPVVPQEILEVCGPQELQEYLVNEVQTVYRLQGVDINDKHIEIIVRSMLRKVRITDPGDTDFLWGEQVEKQHFLDTNQKAMAEGKRPAQASPVLLGITKASLETESFISAASFQDTTRVLTDAATLGRVDHLRGFKENVIMGHLIPAGTGFGIYRNIKLVPLAEPISAEELLGDRLGGGESKGAATVEQ
;
A
#
# COMPACT_ATOMS: atom_id res chain seq x y z
N ILE A 1 29.27 13.62 4.47
CA ILE A 1 29.82 15.02 4.59
C ILE A 1 30.06 15.23 6.06
N GLU A 2 31.34 15.38 6.47
CA GLU A 2 31.71 15.52 7.89
C GLU A 2 31.35 16.89 8.49
N LYS A 3 31.36 17.93 7.66
CA LYS A 3 30.92 19.28 8.05
C LYS A 3 29.73 19.71 7.22
N PRO A 4 28.66 20.26 7.82
CA PRO A 4 27.52 20.77 7.06
C PRO A 4 27.93 22.01 6.26
N ILE A 5 27.32 22.19 5.08
CA ILE A 5 27.46 23.39 4.26
C ILE A 5 26.41 24.39 4.74
N LEU A 6 26.86 25.54 5.24
CA LEU A 6 26.00 26.58 5.82
C LEU A 6 25.70 27.72 4.82
N SER A 7 26.57 27.91 3.81
CA SER A 7 26.41 28.97 2.82
C SER A 7 25.35 28.61 1.78
N ASN A 8 24.59 29.60 1.33
CA ASN A 8 23.64 29.44 0.22
C ASN A 8 24.31 29.81 -1.12
N PHE A 9 23.68 29.43 -2.24
CA PHE A 9 24.21 29.71 -3.58
C PHE A 9 24.27 31.21 -3.91
N ARG A 10 23.42 32.04 -3.31
CA ARG A 10 23.40 33.49 -3.55
C ARG A 10 24.59 34.20 -2.90
N GLU A 11 24.98 33.77 -1.71
CA GLU A 11 26.14 34.29 -0.99
C GLU A 11 27.47 33.72 -1.52
N GLY A 12 27.39 32.57 -2.16
CA GLY A 12 28.55 31.82 -2.64
C GLY A 12 29.11 30.87 -1.57
N LEU A 13 29.63 29.74 -2.05
CA LEU A 13 30.28 28.74 -1.21
C LEU A 13 31.73 29.11 -0.95
N SER A 14 32.24 28.83 0.25
CA SER A 14 33.69 28.86 0.48
C SER A 14 34.41 27.78 -0.35
N VAL A 15 35.70 27.96 -0.59
CA VAL A 15 36.50 26.97 -1.35
C VAL A 15 36.44 25.58 -0.75
N LEU A 16 36.44 25.48 0.60
CA LEU A 16 36.34 24.21 1.31
C LEU A 16 34.96 23.58 1.14
N GLU A 17 33.89 24.35 1.27
CA GLU A 17 32.52 23.87 1.08
C GLU A 17 32.27 23.39 -0.35
N TYR A 18 32.79 24.14 -1.35
CA TYR A 18 32.72 23.70 -2.74
C TYR A 18 33.47 22.39 -2.97
N PHE A 19 34.69 22.25 -2.41
CA PHE A 19 35.44 21.00 -2.52
C PHE A 19 34.73 19.82 -1.88
N ILE A 20 34.16 19.99 -0.70
CA ILE A 20 33.35 18.95 -0.02
C ILE A 20 32.11 18.61 -0.83
N SER A 21 31.43 19.58 -1.44
CA SER A 21 30.25 19.35 -2.27
C SER A 21 30.56 18.52 -3.52
N THR A 22 31.78 18.61 -4.08
CA THR A 22 32.20 17.81 -5.26
C THR A 22 32.26 16.32 -4.96
N HIS A 23 32.56 15.92 -3.72
CA HIS A 23 32.52 14.51 -3.32
C HIS A 23 31.09 13.94 -3.39
N GLY A 24 30.12 14.73 -2.89
CA GLY A 24 28.70 14.37 -2.99
C GLY A 24 28.21 14.29 -4.45
N ALA A 25 28.59 15.26 -5.27
CA ALA A 25 28.24 15.27 -6.69
C ALA A 25 28.82 14.07 -7.45
N ARG A 26 30.11 13.76 -7.23
CA ARG A 26 30.76 12.58 -7.85
C ARG A 26 30.11 11.27 -7.43
N LYS A 27 29.80 11.11 -6.13
CA LYS A 27 29.10 9.95 -5.61
C LYS A 27 27.70 9.84 -6.24
N GLY A 28 26.97 10.95 -6.34
CA GLY A 28 25.64 10.99 -6.96
C GLY A 28 25.67 10.58 -8.44
N LEU A 29 26.66 11.04 -9.21
CA LEU A 29 26.85 10.64 -10.61
C LEU A 29 27.15 9.15 -10.75
N ALA A 30 28.06 8.61 -9.93
CA ALA A 30 28.40 7.19 -9.95
C ALA A 30 27.19 6.31 -9.57
N ASP A 31 26.48 6.68 -8.51
CA ASP A 31 25.29 5.95 -8.06
C ASP A 31 24.16 5.99 -9.09
N THR A 32 23.96 7.11 -9.77
CA THR A 32 22.99 7.23 -10.87
C THR A 32 23.32 6.26 -12.01
N ALA A 33 24.60 6.21 -12.44
CA ALA A 33 25.03 5.34 -13.51
C ALA A 33 24.84 3.85 -13.19
N LEU A 34 25.14 3.43 -11.95
CA LEU A 34 24.96 2.04 -11.51
C LEU A 34 23.48 1.66 -11.36
N LYS A 35 22.69 2.52 -10.75
CA LYS A 35 21.28 2.25 -10.46
C LYS A 35 20.36 2.31 -11.70
N THR A 36 20.81 2.95 -12.78
CA THR A 36 20.08 2.94 -14.06
C THR A 36 19.91 1.51 -14.59
N ALA A 37 20.94 0.67 -14.42
CA ALA A 37 20.87 -0.75 -14.79
C ALA A 37 19.80 -1.51 -13.96
N ASP A 38 19.74 -1.24 -12.64
CA ASP A 38 18.76 -1.87 -11.75
C ASP A 38 17.32 -1.48 -12.12
N ALA A 39 17.09 -0.19 -12.45
CA ALA A 39 15.81 0.30 -12.94
C ALA A 39 15.39 -0.37 -14.25
N GLY A 40 16.33 -0.49 -15.21
CA GLY A 40 16.08 -1.19 -16.48
C GLY A 40 15.78 -2.67 -16.28
N TYR A 41 16.48 -3.32 -15.36
CA TYR A 41 16.25 -4.73 -15.03
C TYR A 41 14.90 -4.95 -14.33
N LEU A 42 14.50 -4.05 -13.42
CA LEU A 42 13.15 -4.10 -12.82
C LEU A 42 12.07 -3.94 -13.89
N THR A 43 12.20 -2.96 -14.79
CA THR A 43 11.25 -2.75 -15.89
C THR A 43 11.12 -3.99 -16.75
N ARG A 44 12.24 -4.64 -17.12
CA ARG A 44 12.22 -5.91 -17.86
C ARG A 44 11.43 -6.99 -17.14
N LYS A 45 11.64 -7.19 -15.83
CA LYS A 45 10.89 -8.17 -15.04
C LYS A 45 9.40 -7.87 -15.01
N LEU A 46 9.02 -6.58 -14.88
CA LEU A 46 7.61 -6.17 -14.89
C LEU A 46 6.95 -6.44 -16.24
N VAL A 47 7.65 -6.17 -17.35
CA VAL A 47 7.17 -6.50 -18.70
C VAL A 47 6.98 -8.02 -18.84
N ASP A 48 7.94 -8.81 -18.38
CA ASP A 48 7.89 -10.27 -18.49
C ASP A 48 6.72 -10.88 -17.72
N VAL A 49 6.33 -10.32 -16.57
CA VAL A 49 5.22 -10.83 -15.76
C VAL A 49 3.85 -10.37 -16.28
N ALA A 50 3.78 -9.21 -16.92
CA ALA A 50 2.51 -8.58 -17.31
C ALA A 50 2.22 -8.61 -18.82
N GLN A 51 3.13 -9.12 -19.66
CA GLN A 51 2.99 -9.10 -21.12
C GLN A 51 1.69 -9.72 -21.64
N ASP A 52 1.18 -10.74 -20.96
CA ASP A 52 -0.01 -11.47 -21.36
C ASP A 52 -1.31 -10.73 -21.06
N VAL A 53 -1.25 -9.63 -20.29
CA VAL A 53 -2.45 -8.90 -19.89
C VAL A 53 -2.85 -7.90 -20.98
N ILE A 54 -3.91 -8.25 -21.70
CA ILE A 54 -4.53 -7.44 -22.76
C ILE A 54 -6.01 -7.22 -22.46
N ILE A 55 -6.63 -6.28 -23.14
CA ILE A 55 -8.10 -6.12 -23.11
C ILE A 55 -8.71 -7.14 -24.06
N VAL A 56 -9.37 -8.16 -23.50
CA VAL A 56 -9.93 -9.29 -24.27
C VAL A 56 -11.38 -9.06 -24.63
N GLU A 57 -12.16 -8.48 -23.75
CA GLU A 57 -13.62 -8.30 -23.89
C GLU A 57 -14.06 -6.93 -23.35
N GLN A 58 -15.27 -6.52 -23.71
CA GLN A 58 -15.82 -5.24 -23.28
C GLN A 58 -16.22 -5.28 -21.81
N ASP A 59 -16.91 -6.33 -21.39
CA ASP A 59 -17.44 -6.48 -20.03
C ASP A 59 -17.45 -7.94 -19.59
N CYS A 60 -16.84 -8.24 -18.45
CA CYS A 60 -16.86 -9.57 -17.84
C CYS A 60 -18.10 -9.85 -16.97
N GLY A 61 -18.95 -8.84 -16.75
CA GLY A 61 -20.19 -8.98 -15.97
C GLY A 61 -19.99 -9.17 -14.46
N THR A 62 -18.78 -9.00 -13.93
CA THR A 62 -18.54 -9.18 -12.49
C THR A 62 -19.31 -8.16 -11.63
N LEU A 63 -19.85 -8.63 -10.52
CA LEU A 63 -20.46 -7.80 -9.45
C LEU A 63 -19.45 -7.48 -8.33
N ASN A 64 -18.25 -8.06 -8.41
CA ASN A 64 -17.21 -7.85 -7.45
C ASN A 64 -16.48 -6.54 -7.74
N GLY A 65 -16.27 -5.74 -6.70
CA GLY A 65 -15.55 -4.47 -6.79
C GLY A 65 -14.66 -4.25 -5.59
N ILE A 66 -13.91 -3.15 -5.63
CA ILE A 66 -13.06 -2.69 -4.55
C ILE A 66 -13.66 -1.41 -3.99
N GLU A 67 -13.69 -1.31 -2.68
CA GLU A 67 -14.05 -0.09 -1.98
C GLU A 67 -12.82 0.83 -1.92
N ILE A 68 -12.91 1.99 -2.55
CA ILE A 68 -11.86 3.00 -2.56
C ILE A 68 -12.20 4.10 -1.58
N LYS A 69 -11.22 4.44 -0.73
CA LYS A 69 -11.27 5.53 0.25
C LYS A 69 -10.18 6.55 -0.05
N PRO A 70 -10.31 7.80 0.42
CA PRO A 70 -9.21 8.75 0.39
C PRO A 70 -8.05 8.22 1.23
N ILE A 71 -6.83 8.54 0.86
CA ILE A 71 -5.65 8.19 1.66
C ILE A 71 -5.39 9.34 2.60
N MET A 72 -5.53 9.06 3.90
CA MET A 72 -5.32 10.03 4.97
C MET A 72 -3.99 9.79 5.67
N GLU A 73 -3.27 10.84 6.01
CA GLU A 73 -2.15 10.80 6.95
C GLU A 73 -2.50 11.65 8.17
N GLY A 74 -2.99 10.99 9.22
CA GLY A 74 -3.60 11.68 10.35
C GLY A 74 -4.93 12.33 9.93
N ASP A 75 -4.96 13.66 9.92
CA ASP A 75 -6.13 14.48 9.52
C ASP A 75 -5.95 15.13 8.13
N GLU A 76 -4.81 14.94 7.49
CA GLU A 76 -4.51 15.49 6.17
C GLU A 76 -4.83 14.46 5.07
N GLU A 77 -5.61 14.89 4.08
CA GLU A 77 -5.91 14.09 2.90
C GLU A 77 -4.72 14.14 1.94
N LEU A 78 -3.92 13.06 1.91
CA LEU A 78 -2.78 12.93 0.99
C LEU A 78 -3.24 12.74 -0.46
N VAL A 79 -4.25 11.90 -0.64
CA VAL A 79 -4.80 11.61 -1.97
C VAL A 79 -6.32 11.66 -1.90
N PRO A 80 -6.93 12.64 -2.58
CA PRO A 80 -8.38 12.76 -2.60
C PRO A 80 -9.03 11.58 -3.31
N LEU A 81 -10.17 11.15 -2.77
CA LEU A 81 -10.99 10.10 -3.38
C LEU A 81 -11.24 10.38 -4.87
N ALA A 82 -11.51 11.63 -5.20
CA ALA A 82 -11.80 12.12 -6.54
C ALA A 82 -10.72 11.74 -7.58
N SER A 83 -9.44 11.81 -7.22
CA SER A 83 -8.34 11.45 -8.14
C SER A 83 -8.20 9.94 -8.34
N ARG A 84 -8.59 9.12 -7.37
CA ARG A 84 -8.51 7.66 -7.43
C ARG A 84 -9.63 7.01 -8.23
N ILE A 85 -10.80 7.65 -8.26
CA ILE A 85 -12.00 7.11 -8.93
C ILE A 85 -12.18 7.58 -10.37
N LEU A 86 -11.50 8.64 -10.79
CA LEU A 86 -11.65 9.22 -12.13
C LEU A 86 -11.34 8.20 -13.24
N GLY A 87 -12.26 8.05 -14.21
CA GLY A 87 -12.12 7.11 -15.33
C GLY A 87 -12.26 5.63 -14.93
N ARG A 88 -12.74 5.33 -13.72
CA ARG A 88 -13.11 3.98 -13.28
C ARG A 88 -14.60 3.75 -13.48
N THR A 89 -15.01 2.50 -13.50
CA THR A 89 -16.42 2.10 -13.64
C THR A 89 -17.01 1.82 -12.26
N ALA A 90 -18.18 2.42 -11.97
CA ALA A 90 -18.91 2.16 -10.73
C ALA A 90 -19.47 0.72 -10.72
N VAL A 91 -19.44 0.06 -9.56
CA VAL A 91 -20.09 -1.25 -9.35
C VAL A 91 -21.55 -1.06 -9.05
N ASP A 92 -21.84 -0.19 -8.09
CA ASP A 92 -23.18 0.12 -7.60
C ASP A 92 -23.60 1.53 -8.02
N ASP A 93 -24.90 1.82 -7.94
CA ASP A 93 -25.39 3.18 -8.14
C ASP A 93 -24.82 4.13 -7.10
N ILE A 94 -24.07 5.12 -7.54
CA ILE A 94 -23.61 6.20 -6.66
C ILE A 94 -24.72 7.21 -6.52
N ARG A 95 -25.25 7.34 -5.30
CA ARG A 95 -26.41 8.19 -5.01
C ARG A 95 -26.04 9.36 -4.12
N HIS A 96 -26.65 10.49 -4.37
CA HIS A 96 -26.53 11.65 -3.51
C HIS A 96 -27.10 11.34 -2.11
N PRO A 97 -26.35 11.56 -1.02
CA PRO A 97 -26.77 11.15 0.33
C PRO A 97 -28.06 11.81 0.80
N ALA A 98 -28.32 13.07 0.41
CA ALA A 98 -29.51 13.81 0.81
C ALA A 98 -30.70 13.63 -0.16
N THR A 99 -30.50 13.80 -1.49
CA THR A 99 -31.59 13.76 -2.49
C THR A 99 -31.89 12.35 -2.99
N LYS A 100 -31.00 11.38 -2.75
CA LYS A 100 -31.05 9.99 -3.27
C LYS A 100 -31.07 9.89 -4.81
N GLU A 101 -30.83 10.99 -5.51
CA GLU A 101 -30.66 10.98 -6.96
C GLU A 101 -29.40 10.20 -7.36
N ILE A 102 -29.47 9.50 -8.48
CA ILE A 102 -28.35 8.72 -9.02
C ILE A 102 -27.38 9.69 -9.71
N ILE A 103 -26.16 9.81 -9.21
CA ILE A 103 -25.07 10.60 -9.80
C ILE A 103 -24.41 9.79 -10.90
N VAL A 104 -24.07 8.52 -10.62
CA VAL A 104 -23.51 7.56 -11.58
C VAL A 104 -24.26 6.24 -11.44
N ALA A 105 -24.78 5.71 -12.53
CA ALA A 105 -25.44 4.41 -12.50
C ALA A 105 -24.41 3.26 -12.48
N ALA A 106 -24.83 2.12 -11.96
CA ALA A 106 -24.02 0.91 -11.97
C ALA A 106 -23.54 0.55 -13.39
N GLY A 107 -22.26 0.23 -13.51
CA GLY A 107 -21.63 -0.09 -14.80
C GLY A 107 -21.28 1.11 -15.68
N GLN A 108 -21.53 2.33 -15.25
CA GLN A 108 -21.08 3.54 -15.95
C GLN A 108 -19.71 4.01 -15.50
N GLU A 109 -19.01 4.71 -16.37
CA GLU A 109 -17.73 5.35 -16.07
C GLU A 109 -17.95 6.62 -15.26
N ILE A 110 -17.09 6.87 -14.28
CA ILE A 110 -17.06 8.08 -13.47
C ILE A 110 -16.27 9.14 -14.27
N ASP A 111 -16.98 10.09 -14.86
CA ASP A 111 -16.42 11.19 -15.61
C ASP A 111 -16.00 12.36 -14.70
N GLU A 112 -15.45 13.42 -15.28
CA GLU A 112 -14.98 14.61 -14.56
C GLU A 112 -16.10 15.31 -13.78
N LYS A 113 -17.32 15.35 -14.33
CA LYS A 113 -18.47 16.00 -13.69
C LYS A 113 -18.93 15.21 -12.46
N ALA A 114 -19.05 13.90 -12.61
CA ALA A 114 -19.42 13.02 -11.51
C ALA A 114 -18.35 13.06 -10.39
N ARG A 115 -17.06 13.07 -10.76
CA ARG A 115 -15.95 13.25 -9.82
C ARG A 115 -16.09 14.52 -8.99
N ASP A 116 -16.37 15.66 -9.63
CA ASP A 116 -16.48 16.95 -8.95
C ASP A 116 -17.66 16.97 -7.97
N ILE A 117 -18.80 16.41 -8.38
CA ILE A 117 -19.97 16.24 -7.50
C ILE A 117 -19.65 15.33 -6.30
N ILE A 118 -18.99 14.19 -6.51
CA ILE A 118 -18.61 13.27 -5.43
C ILE A 118 -17.65 13.95 -4.44
N ASN A 119 -16.72 14.76 -4.95
CA ASN A 119 -15.78 15.52 -4.13
C ASN A 119 -16.48 16.60 -3.30
N GLU A 120 -17.41 17.36 -3.89
CA GLU A 120 -18.21 18.38 -3.19
C GLU A 120 -19.09 17.79 -2.09
N LEU A 121 -19.61 16.58 -2.30
CA LEU A 121 -20.42 15.84 -1.32
C LEU A 121 -19.61 15.24 -0.18
N GLY A 122 -18.28 15.20 -0.29
CA GLY A 122 -17.41 14.63 0.74
C GLY A 122 -17.69 13.15 1.04
N MET A 123 -17.95 12.34 0.01
CA MET A 123 -18.22 10.90 0.19
C MET A 123 -16.98 10.19 0.76
N GLU A 124 -17.19 9.34 1.76
CA GLU A 124 -16.10 8.63 2.43
C GLU A 124 -15.53 7.46 1.61
N SER A 125 -16.37 6.79 0.84
CA SER A 125 -15.95 5.63 0.04
C SER A 125 -16.84 5.43 -1.18
N VAL A 126 -16.27 4.81 -2.22
CA VAL A 126 -16.98 4.45 -3.45
C VAL A 126 -16.54 3.05 -3.88
N ARG A 127 -17.50 2.18 -4.25
CA ARG A 127 -17.20 0.87 -4.83
C ARG A 127 -17.04 0.98 -6.34
N ILE A 128 -15.83 0.63 -6.80
CA ILE A 128 -15.48 0.65 -8.23
C ILE A 128 -15.05 -0.72 -8.73
N ARG A 129 -15.16 -0.92 -10.03
CA ARG A 129 -14.58 -2.09 -10.71
C ARG A 129 -13.07 -1.91 -10.82
N SER A 130 -12.34 -3.00 -10.61
CA SER A 130 -10.88 -3.02 -10.71
C SER A 130 -10.41 -4.21 -11.52
N VAL A 131 -9.18 -4.09 -12.03
CA VAL A 131 -8.48 -5.20 -12.69
C VAL A 131 -8.27 -6.37 -11.73
N LEU A 132 -8.12 -6.13 -10.43
CA LEU A 132 -7.92 -7.15 -9.38
C LEU A 132 -9.11 -8.10 -9.24
N THR A 133 -10.34 -7.58 -9.39
CA THR A 133 -11.58 -8.35 -9.27
C THR A 133 -12.14 -8.81 -10.61
N CYS A 134 -11.44 -8.53 -11.71
CA CYS A 134 -11.88 -8.91 -13.07
C CYS A 134 -11.87 -10.44 -13.26
N GLU A 135 -12.98 -11.00 -13.74
CA GLU A 135 -13.18 -12.43 -13.98
C GLU A 135 -12.89 -12.86 -15.42
N SER A 136 -12.40 -11.96 -16.26
CA SER A 136 -12.02 -12.18 -17.66
C SER A 136 -10.92 -13.23 -17.80
N ARG A 137 -11.06 -14.13 -18.78
CA ARG A 137 -10.10 -15.20 -19.05
C ARG A 137 -8.92 -14.71 -19.88
N GLY A 138 -7.71 -14.88 -19.39
CA GLY A 138 -6.47 -14.61 -20.13
C GLY A 138 -6.17 -13.13 -20.38
N GLY A 139 -6.74 -12.20 -19.59
CA GLY A 139 -6.53 -10.78 -19.72
C GLY A 139 -7.43 -10.00 -18.78
N CYS A 140 -7.89 -8.81 -19.17
CA CYS A 140 -8.89 -8.04 -18.44
C CYS A 140 -9.96 -7.47 -19.40
N CYS A 141 -11.11 -7.08 -18.88
CA CYS A 141 -12.13 -6.43 -19.67
C CYS A 141 -11.97 -4.90 -19.65
N ALA A 142 -12.51 -4.24 -20.68
CA ALA A 142 -12.42 -2.77 -20.82
C ALA A 142 -13.05 -2.03 -19.64
N ARG A 143 -14.20 -2.49 -19.13
CA ARG A 143 -14.88 -1.85 -18.00
C ARG A 143 -14.12 -1.96 -16.68
N CYS A 144 -13.46 -3.10 -16.39
CA CYS A 144 -12.65 -3.25 -15.18
C CYS A 144 -11.35 -2.43 -15.24
N TYR A 145 -10.78 -2.27 -16.42
CA TYR A 145 -9.63 -1.40 -16.64
C TYR A 145 -10.03 0.08 -16.63
N GLY A 146 -11.19 0.42 -17.21
CA GLY A 146 -11.69 1.77 -17.33
C GLY A 146 -11.05 2.54 -18.49
N ARG A 147 -10.85 3.85 -18.29
CA ARG A 147 -10.34 4.79 -19.29
C ARG A 147 -8.85 4.57 -19.58
N ASN A 148 -8.47 4.64 -20.85
CA ASN A 148 -7.06 4.79 -21.25
C ASN A 148 -6.60 6.22 -20.97
N LEU A 149 -5.51 6.35 -20.17
CA LEU A 149 -5.01 7.65 -19.69
C LEU A 149 -4.36 8.50 -20.80
N ALA A 150 -3.90 7.88 -21.89
CA ALA A 150 -3.30 8.61 -23.01
C ALA A 150 -4.34 9.23 -23.93
N THR A 151 -5.46 8.53 -24.17
CA THR A 151 -6.49 8.96 -25.12
C THR A 151 -7.73 9.56 -24.45
N ASN A 152 -7.85 9.41 -23.12
CA ASN A 152 -9.04 9.76 -22.33
C ASN A 152 -10.34 9.12 -22.83
N ARG A 153 -10.24 7.95 -23.46
CA ARG A 153 -11.36 7.13 -23.94
C ARG A 153 -11.38 5.79 -23.23
N PRO A 154 -12.51 5.09 -23.19
CA PRO A 154 -12.54 3.70 -22.72
C PRO A 154 -11.50 2.86 -23.46
N ALA A 155 -10.87 1.92 -22.75
CA ALA A 155 -9.82 1.08 -23.32
C ALA A 155 -10.37 0.23 -24.47
N ALA A 156 -9.61 0.16 -25.57
CA ALA A 156 -9.99 -0.58 -26.77
C ALA A 156 -9.68 -2.08 -26.63
N LEU A 157 -10.42 -2.91 -27.37
CA LEU A 157 -10.11 -4.35 -27.45
C LEU A 157 -8.74 -4.57 -28.10
N GLY A 158 -7.97 -5.49 -27.54
CA GLY A 158 -6.61 -5.78 -27.98
C GLY A 158 -5.55 -4.81 -27.47
N GLU A 159 -5.87 -3.88 -26.56
CA GLU A 159 -4.90 -2.95 -25.99
C GLU A 159 -3.96 -3.67 -24.99
N PRO A 160 -2.61 -3.52 -25.12
CA PRO A 160 -1.63 -4.22 -24.30
C PRO A 160 -1.40 -3.52 -22.96
N VAL A 161 -2.40 -3.51 -22.11
CA VAL A 161 -2.40 -2.78 -20.83
C VAL A 161 -1.33 -3.24 -19.85
N GLY A 162 -0.89 -4.50 -19.92
CA GLY A 162 0.17 -5.03 -19.08
C GLY A 162 1.53 -4.44 -19.43
N ILE A 163 1.85 -4.26 -20.71
CA ILE A 163 3.10 -3.61 -21.14
C ILE A 163 3.07 -2.12 -20.75
N ILE A 164 1.94 -1.45 -20.98
CA ILE A 164 1.75 -0.05 -20.58
C ILE A 164 1.97 0.12 -19.07
N ALA A 165 1.42 -0.79 -18.25
CA ALA A 165 1.61 -0.78 -16.81
C ALA A 165 3.08 -0.93 -16.40
N ALA A 166 3.77 -1.92 -16.97
CA ALA A 166 5.18 -2.16 -16.69
C ALA A 166 6.08 -0.97 -17.08
N GLN A 167 5.81 -0.33 -18.21
CA GLN A 167 6.52 0.86 -18.67
C GLN A 167 6.23 2.07 -17.79
N SER A 168 4.98 2.29 -17.38
CA SER A 168 4.56 3.40 -16.51
C SER A 168 5.15 3.30 -15.10
N ILE A 169 5.37 2.08 -14.59
CA ILE A 169 6.03 1.83 -13.31
C ILE A 169 7.55 1.95 -13.45
N GLY A 170 8.12 1.51 -14.58
CA GLY A 170 9.56 1.45 -14.82
C GLY A 170 10.18 2.77 -15.23
N GLU A 171 9.46 3.61 -16.00
CA GLU A 171 9.97 4.90 -16.49
C GLU A 171 10.47 5.80 -15.34
N PRO A 172 9.69 6.07 -14.27
CA PRO A 172 10.17 6.91 -13.18
C PRO A 172 11.25 6.22 -12.32
N GLY A 173 11.52 4.94 -12.51
CA GLY A 173 12.54 4.19 -11.77
C GLY A 173 13.93 4.83 -11.89
N THR A 174 14.30 5.33 -13.05
CA THR A 174 15.56 6.04 -13.27
C THR A 174 15.59 7.38 -12.52
N GLN A 175 14.48 8.10 -12.48
CA GLN A 175 14.35 9.37 -11.74
C GLN A 175 14.40 9.15 -10.22
N LEU A 176 13.80 8.06 -9.71
CA LEU A 176 13.87 7.65 -8.30
C LEU A 176 15.33 7.45 -7.85
N THR A 177 16.19 6.94 -8.72
CA THR A 177 17.62 6.75 -8.41
C THR A 177 18.38 8.05 -8.24
N MET A 178 18.00 9.10 -8.96
CA MET A 178 18.63 10.42 -8.84
C MET A 178 18.23 11.15 -7.55
N ARG A 179 17.01 10.97 -7.06
CA ARG A 179 16.45 11.74 -5.92
C ARG A 179 16.72 11.14 -4.54
N THR A 180 17.14 9.88 -4.40
CA THR A 180 17.41 9.25 -3.10
C THR A 180 18.51 9.95 -2.28
N PHE A 181 19.35 10.79 -2.91
CA PHE A 181 20.37 11.58 -2.23
C PHE A 181 19.91 12.95 -1.73
N HIS A 182 18.72 13.40 -2.10
CA HIS A 182 18.22 14.74 -1.79
C HIS A 182 17.14 14.77 -0.70
N ILE A 183 16.90 13.67 0.02
CA ILE A 183 15.94 13.62 1.13
C ILE A 183 16.36 14.48 2.34
N GLY A 184 17.49 15.15 2.27
CA GLY A 184 17.96 16.08 3.30
C GLY A 184 17.51 17.54 3.16
N GLY A 185 16.68 17.89 2.18
CA GLY A 185 16.60 19.30 1.76
C GLY A 185 15.26 20.01 1.71
N THR A 186 14.15 19.41 2.03
CA THR A 186 12.90 20.18 2.11
C THR A 186 12.22 19.97 3.46
N ALA A 187 12.55 20.85 4.39
CA ALA A 187 11.66 21.19 5.47
C ALA A 187 10.44 21.92 4.91
N SER A 188 9.59 21.24 4.15
CA SER A 188 8.23 21.68 3.88
C SER A 188 7.29 21.18 4.97
N SER A 189 7.73 21.32 6.22
CA SER A 189 6.81 21.34 7.33
C SER A 189 6.24 22.75 7.38
N VAL A 190 5.19 22.99 6.63
CA VAL A 190 4.24 24.03 7.00
C VAL A 190 3.95 23.79 8.48
N PHE A 191 4.20 24.78 9.31
CA PHE A 191 3.86 24.76 10.74
C PHE A 191 2.33 24.70 10.89
N LYS A 192 1.75 23.54 10.62
CA LYS A 192 0.36 23.27 10.99
C LYS A 192 0.39 22.89 12.46
N GLN A 193 -0.27 23.68 13.30
CA GLN A 193 -0.55 23.24 14.65
C GLN A 193 -1.44 22.00 14.54
N PRO A 194 -0.98 20.83 14.96
CA PRO A 194 -1.74 19.60 14.83
C PRO A 194 -2.87 19.64 15.86
N GLN A 195 -4.03 20.00 15.35
CA GLN A 195 -5.25 20.12 16.12
C GLN A 195 -6.44 19.71 15.26
N ILE A 196 -7.41 19.07 15.89
CA ILE A 196 -8.70 18.80 15.25
C ILE A 196 -9.66 19.92 15.64
N VAL A 197 -10.29 20.49 14.61
CA VAL A 197 -11.28 21.55 14.75
C VAL A 197 -12.63 20.99 14.29
N ALA A 198 -13.67 21.13 15.12
CA ALA A 198 -15.00 20.66 14.80
C ALA A 198 -15.57 21.43 13.59
N ARG A 199 -16.00 20.72 12.56
CA ARG A 199 -16.65 21.29 11.37
C ARG A 199 -18.14 21.56 11.62
N ASN A 200 -18.74 20.77 12.53
CA ASN A 200 -20.14 20.89 12.94
C ASN A 200 -20.24 21.06 14.47
N SER A 201 -21.36 21.60 14.94
CA SER A 201 -21.66 21.62 16.36
C SER A 201 -22.38 20.34 16.75
N GLY A 202 -22.03 19.75 17.90
CA GLY A 202 -22.64 18.50 18.35
C GLY A 202 -22.11 18.02 19.69
N ILE A 203 -22.49 16.81 20.06
CA ILE A 203 -22.08 16.15 21.30
C ILE A 203 -20.96 15.15 20.97
N VAL A 204 -19.87 15.24 21.70
CA VAL A 204 -18.72 14.36 21.56
C VAL A 204 -18.99 13.01 22.21
N ARG A 205 -18.68 11.91 21.55
CA ARG A 205 -18.69 10.56 22.12
C ARG A 205 -17.38 9.85 21.87
N TYR A 206 -16.87 9.18 22.88
CA TYR A 206 -15.66 8.36 22.82
C TYR A 206 -16.03 6.94 22.41
N GLN A 207 -15.29 6.39 21.42
CA GLN A 207 -15.43 5.00 20.97
C GLN A 207 -14.07 4.31 21.10
N ASP A 208 -14.03 3.21 21.86
CA ASP A 208 -12.80 2.44 22.13
C ASP A 208 -11.60 3.31 22.56
N LEU A 209 -11.87 4.42 23.28
CA LEU A 209 -10.89 5.42 23.67
C LEU A 209 -10.51 5.26 25.14
N ARG A 210 -9.21 5.05 25.41
CA ARG A 210 -8.65 5.03 26.76
C ARG A 210 -7.97 6.35 27.04
N THR A 211 -8.48 7.09 28.01
CA THR A 211 -7.95 8.39 28.38
C THR A 211 -7.58 8.46 29.85
N VAL A 212 -6.61 9.27 30.17
CA VAL A 212 -6.25 9.63 31.55
C VAL A 212 -6.41 11.13 31.71
N ARG A 213 -7.06 11.52 32.82
CA ARG A 213 -7.24 12.92 33.17
C ARG A 213 -5.94 13.49 33.75
N THR A 214 -5.44 14.55 33.13
CA THR A 214 -4.26 15.32 33.63
C THR A 214 -4.66 16.25 34.76
N GLN A 215 -3.67 16.73 35.51
CA GLN A 215 -3.90 17.72 36.58
C GLN A 215 -4.49 19.03 36.08
N GLU A 216 -4.27 19.36 34.81
CA GLU A 216 -4.82 20.54 34.13
C GLU A 216 -6.27 20.39 33.66
N GLY A 217 -6.91 19.22 33.89
CA GLY A 217 -8.30 18.96 33.54
C GLY A 217 -8.51 18.53 32.09
N THR A 218 -7.43 18.30 31.34
CA THR A 218 -7.46 17.75 29.97
C THR A 218 -7.34 16.23 29.99
N PHE A 219 -7.77 15.56 28.91
CA PHE A 219 -7.69 14.12 28.78
C PHE A 219 -6.60 13.74 27.77
N VAL A 220 -5.69 12.85 28.16
CA VAL A 220 -4.63 12.36 27.28
C VAL A 220 -4.94 10.96 26.80
N VAL A 221 -4.80 10.73 25.48
CA VAL A 221 -5.08 9.46 24.80
C VAL A 221 -3.93 8.48 25.03
N LEU A 222 -4.24 7.27 25.51
CA LEU A 222 -3.26 6.23 25.79
C LEU A 222 -3.21 5.13 24.73
N ASN A 223 -4.28 4.93 23.98
CA ASN A 223 -4.38 3.86 22.98
C ASN A 223 -4.30 4.38 21.54
N LYS A 224 -3.93 3.50 20.59
CA LYS A 224 -3.71 3.87 19.19
C LYS A 224 -4.99 3.90 18.34
N ASN A 225 -6.00 3.15 18.73
CA ASN A 225 -7.22 2.95 17.93
C ASN A 225 -8.44 3.68 18.50
N GLY A 226 -8.21 4.65 19.38
CA GLY A 226 -9.28 5.45 19.95
C GLY A 226 -9.91 6.35 18.89
N VAL A 227 -11.23 6.38 18.87
CA VAL A 227 -12.03 7.18 17.95
C VAL A 227 -12.89 8.14 18.74
N ILE A 228 -13.00 9.36 18.24
CA ILE A 228 -13.91 10.38 18.75
C ILE A 228 -14.92 10.73 17.67
N GLY A 229 -16.21 10.68 18.01
CA GLY A 229 -17.30 11.03 17.12
C GLY A 229 -18.03 12.28 17.59
N ILE A 230 -18.48 13.13 16.67
CA ILE A 230 -19.40 14.25 16.93
C ILE A 230 -20.78 13.84 16.47
N TYR A 231 -21.74 13.86 17.37
CA TYR A 231 -23.13 13.44 17.14
C TYR A 231 -24.07 14.63 17.26
N ASP A 232 -25.13 14.62 16.47
CA ASP A 232 -26.23 15.55 16.56
C ASP A 232 -27.16 15.19 17.74
N ASP A 233 -28.06 16.09 18.12
CA ASP A 233 -29.08 15.87 19.15
C ASP A 233 -29.99 14.67 18.85
N GLU A 234 -30.11 14.27 17.57
CA GLU A 234 -30.84 13.08 17.13
C GLU A 234 -30.00 11.77 17.19
N GLY A 235 -28.74 11.85 17.60
CA GLY A 235 -27.83 10.69 17.72
C GLY A 235 -27.21 10.24 16.38
N ARG A 236 -27.28 11.06 15.33
CA ARG A 236 -26.60 10.80 14.05
C ARG A 236 -25.14 11.19 14.16
N GLU A 237 -24.23 10.34 13.66
CA GLU A 237 -22.81 10.64 13.55
C GLU A 237 -22.58 11.67 12.44
N LEU A 238 -22.07 12.85 12.84
CA LEU A 238 -21.76 13.94 11.92
C LEU A 238 -20.30 13.89 11.47
N GLU A 239 -19.40 13.54 12.41
CA GLU A 239 -17.97 13.52 12.18
C GLU A 239 -17.33 12.41 13.00
N LYS A 240 -16.26 11.82 12.47
CA LYS A 240 -15.50 10.74 13.11
C LYS A 240 -14.01 10.96 12.91
N TYR A 241 -13.26 10.93 14.00
CA TYR A 241 -11.81 11.17 14.00
C TYR A 241 -11.08 10.07 14.76
N THR A 242 -10.05 9.50 14.13
CA THR A 242 -9.14 8.56 14.81
C THR A 242 -8.03 9.36 15.49
N LEU A 243 -7.82 9.11 16.77
CA LEU A 243 -6.87 9.86 17.58
C LEU A 243 -5.49 9.19 17.63
N VAL A 244 -4.45 10.02 17.71
CA VAL A 244 -3.08 9.57 17.91
C VAL A 244 -2.74 9.48 19.41
N ILE A 245 -1.85 8.55 19.77
CA ILE A 245 -1.35 8.41 21.13
C ILE A 245 -0.71 9.73 21.59
N GLY A 246 -1.02 10.13 22.82
CA GLY A 246 -0.53 11.37 23.42
C GLY A 246 -1.30 12.62 22.98
N ALA A 247 -2.37 12.47 22.19
CA ALA A 247 -3.27 13.57 21.89
C ALA A 247 -3.98 14.03 23.16
N THR A 248 -4.09 15.35 23.32
CA THR A 248 -4.76 16.00 24.44
C THR A 248 -6.15 16.44 24.01
N ILE A 249 -7.18 15.94 24.67
CA ILE A 249 -8.59 16.28 24.43
C ILE A 249 -9.05 17.29 25.47
N ALA A 250 -9.66 18.37 24.99
CA ALA A 250 -10.16 19.44 25.86
C ALA A 250 -11.61 19.25 26.33
N VAL A 251 -12.33 18.29 25.78
CA VAL A 251 -13.77 18.06 26.00
C VAL A 251 -13.99 16.66 26.55
N GLU A 252 -14.80 16.53 27.59
CA GLU A 252 -15.18 15.28 28.21
C GLU A 252 -16.18 14.49 27.36
N ASP A 253 -16.26 13.17 27.55
CA ASP A 253 -17.25 12.31 26.89
C ASP A 253 -18.68 12.79 27.21
N GLY A 254 -19.49 13.00 26.19
CA GLY A 254 -20.82 13.63 26.30
C GLY A 254 -20.80 15.18 26.33
N GLY A 255 -19.64 15.81 26.25
CA GLY A 255 -19.52 17.27 26.21
C GLY A 255 -19.90 17.86 24.84
N ALA A 256 -20.43 19.09 24.84
CA ALA A 256 -20.80 19.80 23.62
C ALA A 256 -19.61 20.55 23.01
N VAL A 257 -19.49 20.47 21.68
CA VAL A 257 -18.48 21.18 20.88
C VAL A 257 -19.19 22.09 19.89
N LYS A 258 -18.67 23.31 19.71
CA LYS A 258 -19.17 24.29 18.74
C LYS A 258 -18.37 24.20 17.44
N LYS A 259 -19.01 24.50 16.32
CA LYS A 259 -18.35 24.64 15.03
C LYS A 259 -17.17 25.60 15.09
N GLY A 260 -15.99 25.19 14.62
CA GLY A 260 -14.76 25.97 14.65
C GLY A 260 -13.97 25.87 15.97
N GLN A 261 -14.42 25.10 16.96
CA GLN A 261 -13.71 24.88 18.20
C GLN A 261 -12.63 23.82 18.04
N SER A 262 -11.37 24.12 18.40
CA SER A 262 -10.31 23.13 18.54
C SER A 262 -10.52 22.33 19.83
N PHE A 263 -10.71 21.03 19.72
CA PHE A 263 -11.00 20.16 20.86
C PHE A 263 -9.97 19.05 21.08
N VAL A 264 -9.09 18.78 20.08
CA VAL A 264 -7.95 17.86 20.19
C VAL A 264 -6.69 18.54 19.73
N LYS A 265 -5.56 18.31 20.44
CA LYS A 265 -4.22 18.78 20.08
C LYS A 265 -3.20 17.68 20.32
N TRP A 266 -2.16 17.60 19.48
CA TRP A 266 -1.04 16.65 19.69
C TRP A 266 0.30 17.22 19.22
N ASP A 267 1.40 16.58 19.62
CA ASP A 267 2.74 16.89 19.11
C ASP A 267 3.01 16.11 17.81
N PRO A 268 3.21 16.77 16.66
CA PRO A 268 3.48 16.08 15.39
C PRO A 268 4.90 15.54 15.30
N TYR A 269 5.82 16.05 16.10
CA TYR A 269 7.25 15.76 16.00
C TYR A 269 7.69 14.60 16.88
N ASN A 270 6.97 14.34 17.95
CA ASN A 270 7.33 13.33 18.93
C ASN A 270 6.18 12.35 19.17
N VAL A 271 6.56 11.10 19.48
CA VAL A 271 5.65 10.10 20.03
C VAL A 271 5.95 10.02 21.51
N PRO A 272 5.01 10.41 22.40
CA PRO A 272 5.24 10.32 23.83
C PRO A 272 5.09 8.89 24.33
N ILE A 273 5.93 8.49 25.28
CA ILE A 273 5.76 7.31 26.10
C ILE A 273 5.20 7.78 27.43
N LEU A 274 3.97 7.36 27.75
CA LEU A 274 3.19 7.84 28.88
C LEU A 274 3.10 6.78 29.96
N SER A 275 3.00 7.19 31.23
CA SER A 275 2.71 6.30 32.34
C SER A 275 1.21 5.96 32.38
N GLU A 276 0.87 4.67 32.47
CA GLU A 276 -0.52 4.23 32.60
C GLU A 276 -1.05 4.35 34.04
N GLN A 277 -0.14 4.29 35.01
CA GLN A 277 -0.50 4.24 36.44
C GLN A 277 0.41 5.16 37.25
N ARG A 278 0.00 5.44 38.49
CA ARG A 278 0.83 6.16 39.46
C ARG A 278 1.91 5.24 40.00
N GLY A 279 3.13 5.76 40.16
CA GLY A 279 4.23 5.00 40.75
C GLY A 279 5.53 5.75 40.79
N VAL A 280 6.58 5.10 41.33
CA VAL A 280 7.93 5.62 41.42
C VAL A 280 8.79 5.01 40.31
N ILE A 281 9.56 5.86 39.63
CA ILE A 281 10.40 5.48 38.49
C ILE A 281 11.70 4.84 38.97
N ASP A 282 12.06 3.70 38.37
CA ASP A 282 13.38 3.12 38.44
C ASP A 282 13.88 2.80 37.04
N PHE A 283 15.19 2.75 36.86
CA PHE A 283 15.81 2.46 35.55
C PHE A 283 16.48 1.08 35.58
N HIS A 284 16.27 0.34 34.49
CA HIS A 284 16.93 -0.94 34.25
C HIS A 284 17.75 -0.84 32.95
N ASP A 285 19.01 -1.31 32.97
CA ASP A 285 19.96 -1.30 31.85
C ASP A 285 20.32 0.12 31.33
N PHE A 286 20.22 1.13 32.16
CA PHE A 286 20.70 2.50 31.87
C PHE A 286 22.16 2.65 32.26
N ILE A 287 23.08 2.41 31.31
CA ILE A 287 24.55 2.52 31.54
C ILE A 287 25.05 3.71 30.73
N GLU A 288 25.58 4.74 31.44
CA GLU A 288 26.11 5.94 30.80
C GLU A 288 27.30 5.62 29.88
N GLY A 289 27.26 6.11 28.64
CA GLY A 289 28.28 5.86 27.62
C GLY A 289 28.08 4.56 26.80
N VAL A 290 27.21 3.64 27.25
CA VAL A 290 26.90 2.39 26.54
C VAL A 290 25.47 2.40 26.00
N THR A 291 24.48 2.53 26.88
CA THR A 291 23.06 2.51 26.51
C THR A 291 22.43 3.90 26.51
N VAL A 292 22.99 4.86 27.24
CA VAL A 292 22.49 6.23 27.36
C VAL A 292 23.62 7.25 27.32
N LYS A 293 23.30 8.42 26.76
CA LYS A 293 24.18 9.61 26.72
C LYS A 293 23.44 10.80 27.27
N LYS A 294 24.11 11.60 28.08
CA LYS A 294 23.58 12.92 28.48
C LYS A 294 23.84 13.91 27.35
N GLU A 295 22.81 14.52 26.87
CA GLU A 295 22.85 15.60 25.88
C GLU A 295 22.16 16.83 26.47
N VAL A 296 22.75 17.99 26.25
CA VAL A 296 22.12 19.28 26.60
C VAL A 296 21.32 19.70 25.38
N ASP A 297 20.01 19.84 25.51
CA ASP A 297 19.15 20.37 24.46
C ASP A 297 19.50 21.84 24.22
N GLU A 298 20.08 22.15 23.06
CA GLU A 298 20.52 23.50 22.71
C GLU A 298 19.37 24.52 22.69
N SER A 299 18.13 24.07 22.53
CA SER A 299 16.94 24.92 22.45
C SER A 299 16.37 25.27 23.82
N THR A 300 16.44 24.34 24.79
CA THR A 300 15.85 24.48 26.13
C THR A 300 16.90 24.64 27.23
N GLY A 301 18.18 24.36 26.96
CA GLY A 301 19.27 24.38 27.94
C GLY A 301 19.15 23.32 29.05
N MET A 302 18.22 22.36 28.90
CA MET A 302 18.01 21.29 29.87
C MET A 302 18.88 20.08 29.55
N GLU A 303 19.48 19.47 30.57
CA GLU A 303 20.15 18.18 30.43
C GLU A 303 19.10 17.08 30.22
N GLY A 304 19.15 16.43 29.06
CA GLY A 304 18.33 15.28 28.73
C GLY A 304 19.16 13.99 28.61
N VAL A 305 18.55 12.86 28.89
CA VAL A 305 19.18 11.54 28.68
C VAL A 305 18.64 10.96 27.40
N VAL A 306 19.52 10.70 26.43
CA VAL A 306 19.17 10.10 25.13
C VAL A 306 19.63 8.65 25.12
N VAL A 307 18.75 7.75 24.70
CA VAL A 307 19.05 6.32 24.55
C VAL A 307 19.85 6.10 23.28
N LEU A 308 21.05 5.49 23.41
CA LEU A 308 21.92 5.16 22.28
C LEU A 308 21.52 3.82 21.64
N GLU A 309 21.89 3.66 20.38
CA GLU A 309 21.84 2.36 19.71
C GLU A 309 23.00 1.49 20.20
N HIS A 310 22.67 0.31 20.72
CA HIS A 310 23.65 -0.65 21.21
C HIS A 310 23.38 -2.03 20.63
N LYS A 311 24.44 -2.83 20.44
CA LYS A 311 24.39 -4.17 19.81
C LYS A 311 24.41 -5.32 20.81
N GLU A 312 24.55 -5.03 22.10
CA GLU A 312 24.60 -6.01 23.17
C GLU A 312 23.21 -6.37 23.69
N ASP A 313 23.10 -7.41 24.51
CA ASP A 313 21.83 -7.89 25.11
C ASP A 313 21.28 -6.95 26.22
N LEU A 314 21.64 -5.68 26.16
CA LEU A 314 21.18 -4.64 27.09
C LEU A 314 19.95 -3.93 26.51
N HIS A 315 18.90 -3.83 27.30
CA HIS A 315 17.63 -3.22 26.86
C HIS A 315 17.18 -2.17 27.86
N PRO A 316 17.41 -0.87 27.58
CA PRO A 316 17.00 0.20 28.48
C PRO A 316 15.48 0.20 28.72
N GLN A 317 15.08 0.12 29.98
CA GLN A 317 13.68 0.08 30.38
C GLN A 317 13.44 1.01 31.56
N ILE A 318 12.31 1.71 31.53
CA ILE A 318 11.78 2.41 32.69
C ILE A 318 10.86 1.45 33.43
N VAL A 319 11.12 1.26 34.70
CA VAL A 319 10.36 0.38 35.58
C VAL A 319 9.54 1.24 36.52
N LEU A 320 8.23 1.04 36.51
CA LEU A 320 7.31 1.71 37.42
C LEU A 320 7.09 0.81 38.64
N LYS A 321 7.39 1.33 39.85
CA LYS A 321 7.23 0.64 41.12
C LYS A 321 6.12 1.29 41.94
N ASP A 322 5.39 0.50 42.68
CA ASP A 322 4.41 0.99 43.64
C ASP A 322 5.10 1.77 44.75
N PRO A 323 4.65 2.98 45.08
CA PRO A 323 5.24 3.78 46.14
C PRO A 323 5.20 3.12 47.53
N ASP A 324 4.17 2.31 47.79
CA ASP A 324 3.94 1.69 49.12
C ASP A 324 4.58 0.29 49.21
N THR A 325 4.37 -0.58 48.23
CA THR A 325 4.82 -2.00 48.25
C THR A 325 6.18 -2.21 47.60
N LYS A 326 6.70 -1.23 46.84
CA LYS A 326 7.92 -1.34 46.00
C LYS A 326 7.90 -2.46 44.98
N GLN A 327 6.75 -3.09 44.73
CA GLN A 327 6.59 -4.08 43.69
C GLN A 327 6.56 -3.42 42.32
N VAL A 328 7.04 -4.13 41.30
CA VAL A 328 7.02 -3.64 39.92
C VAL A 328 5.61 -3.73 39.39
N ILE A 329 5.09 -2.60 38.93
CA ILE A 329 3.77 -2.48 38.31
C ILE A 329 3.86 -2.69 36.80
N SER A 330 4.79 -1.99 36.13
CA SER A 330 4.91 -2.00 34.67
C SER A 330 6.35 -1.77 34.22
N TYR A 331 6.68 -2.30 33.02
CA TYR A 331 7.94 -2.07 32.33
C TYR A 331 7.68 -1.34 31.03
N TYR A 332 8.36 -0.21 30.83
CA TYR A 332 8.31 0.56 29.58
C TYR A 332 9.65 0.42 28.87
N SER A 333 9.66 -0.23 27.71
CA SER A 333 10.84 -0.33 26.86
C SER A 333 11.06 0.98 26.13
N ILE A 334 12.25 1.51 26.19
CA ILE A 334 12.60 2.79 25.56
C ILE A 334 13.39 2.51 24.29
N PRO A 335 12.89 2.93 23.11
CA PRO A 335 13.59 2.75 21.85
C PRO A 335 14.85 3.62 21.79
N ALA A 336 15.83 3.19 20.98
CA ALA A 336 17.01 3.98 20.73
C ALA A 336 16.64 5.33 20.07
N GLY A 337 17.32 6.40 20.44
CA GLY A 337 17.02 7.76 20.01
C GLY A 337 15.90 8.46 20.79
N ALA A 338 15.28 7.80 21.75
CA ALA A 338 14.30 8.44 22.62
C ALA A 338 14.97 9.33 23.68
N HIS A 339 14.35 10.47 23.94
CA HIS A 339 14.73 11.40 24.99
C HIS A 339 13.96 11.06 26.26
N VAL A 340 14.64 10.65 27.30
CA VAL A 340 14.06 10.32 28.59
C VAL A 340 13.90 11.62 29.40
N ILE A 341 12.67 11.90 29.84
CA ILE A 341 12.30 13.10 30.60
C ILE A 341 12.25 12.79 32.09
N ALA A 342 11.76 11.59 32.41
CA ALA A 342 11.56 11.14 33.78
C ALA A 342 12.89 10.91 34.50
N ARG A 343 12.93 11.17 35.80
CA ARG A 343 14.12 11.01 36.66
C ARG A 343 13.97 9.78 37.55
N LYS A 344 15.10 9.14 37.86
CA LYS A 344 15.12 8.01 38.78
C LYS A 344 14.66 8.43 40.18
N GLY A 345 13.69 7.69 40.74
CA GLY A 345 13.11 7.97 42.04
C GLY A 345 12.00 9.04 42.05
N GLU A 346 11.63 9.56 40.89
CA GLU A 346 10.53 10.51 40.76
C GLU A 346 9.19 9.77 40.87
N GLU A 347 8.25 10.35 41.60
CA GLU A 347 6.88 9.87 41.66
C GLU A 347 6.07 10.49 40.53
N VAL A 348 5.52 9.63 39.66
CA VAL A 348 4.72 10.04 38.50
C VAL A 348 3.27 9.63 38.69
N VAL A 349 2.37 10.44 38.13
CA VAL A 349 0.94 10.15 38.02
C VAL A 349 0.61 9.52 36.69
N ALA A 350 -0.54 8.88 36.60
CA ALA A 350 -1.03 8.36 35.34
C ALA A 350 -1.17 9.49 34.29
N GLY A 351 -0.73 9.23 33.05
CA GLY A 351 -0.67 10.23 31.96
C GLY A 351 0.62 11.09 31.96
N ALA A 352 1.51 10.93 32.92
CA ALA A 352 2.79 11.64 32.92
C ALA A 352 3.70 11.14 31.79
N MET A 353 4.42 12.07 31.12
CA MET A 353 5.35 11.76 30.05
C MET A 353 6.66 11.22 30.61
N LEU A 354 6.98 9.96 30.29
CA LEU A 354 8.20 9.29 30.71
C LEU A 354 9.35 9.55 29.75
N ALA A 355 9.09 9.44 28.47
CA ALA A 355 10.05 9.68 27.39
C ALA A 355 9.33 10.19 26.14
N LYS A 356 10.07 10.82 25.25
CA LYS A 356 9.59 11.24 23.92
C LYS A 356 10.51 10.68 22.83
N THR A 357 9.94 10.11 21.79
CA THR A 357 10.68 9.59 20.64
C THR A 357 10.42 10.46 19.43
N PRO A 358 11.43 11.06 18.79
CA PRO A 358 11.24 11.83 17.57
C PRO A 358 10.66 10.97 16.46
N ARG A 359 9.54 11.37 15.85
CA ARG A 359 8.90 10.61 14.76
C ARG A 359 9.82 10.39 13.55
N LYS A 360 10.70 11.32 13.25
CA LYS A 360 11.69 11.18 12.18
C LYS A 360 12.71 10.07 12.41
N MET A 361 13.04 9.75 13.66
CA MET A 361 13.96 8.64 13.98
C MET A 361 13.26 7.27 13.90
N VAL A 362 11.97 7.20 14.19
CA VAL A 362 11.17 5.98 14.03
C VAL A 362 11.02 5.61 12.54
N SER A 363 10.97 6.63 11.66
CA SER A 363 10.79 6.43 10.21
C SER A 363 12.08 6.16 9.42
N THR A 364 13.28 6.43 9.98
CA THR A 364 14.54 6.39 9.20
C THR A 364 15.44 5.19 9.47
N LYS A 365 15.17 4.39 10.51
CA LYS A 365 15.94 3.16 10.74
C LYS A 365 15.44 2.03 9.86
N ASP A 366 16.23 1.67 8.87
CA ASP A 366 16.16 0.46 8.04
C ASP A 366 15.03 0.31 7.00
N ILE A 367 14.33 1.37 6.62
CA ILE A 367 13.54 1.30 5.41
C ILE A 367 14.49 1.53 4.24
N THR A 368 14.82 0.45 3.54
CA THR A 368 15.39 0.55 2.19
C THR A 368 14.43 1.35 1.33
N GLY A 369 14.67 2.66 1.18
CA GLY A 369 13.78 3.55 0.43
C GLY A 369 14.04 3.46 -1.07
N GLY A 370 13.11 4.00 -1.87
CA GLY A 370 13.27 4.11 -3.31
C GLY A 370 13.17 2.77 -4.06
N LEU A 371 13.90 2.66 -5.18
CA LEU A 371 13.83 1.51 -6.07
C LEU A 371 14.11 0.13 -5.42
N PRO A 372 15.07 -0.02 -4.47
CA PRO A 372 15.26 -1.29 -3.77
C PRO A 372 14.02 -1.77 -3.00
N ARG A 373 13.27 -0.85 -2.37
CA ARG A 373 12.03 -1.21 -1.66
C ARG A 373 10.92 -1.65 -2.62
N VAL A 374 10.77 -0.95 -3.76
CA VAL A 374 9.82 -1.35 -4.81
C VAL A 374 10.16 -2.74 -5.34
N ALA A 375 11.45 -3.01 -5.60
CA ALA A 375 11.91 -4.32 -6.04
C ALA A 375 11.65 -5.42 -4.98
N GLU A 376 11.85 -5.13 -3.70
CA GLU A 376 11.57 -6.05 -2.59
C GLU A 376 10.08 -6.39 -2.50
N LEU A 377 9.18 -5.39 -2.63
CA LEU A 377 7.74 -5.59 -2.61
C LEU A 377 7.25 -6.45 -3.79
N PHE A 378 7.70 -6.15 -5.01
CA PHE A 378 7.33 -6.94 -6.19
C PHE A 378 7.94 -8.34 -6.21
N GLU A 379 9.10 -8.55 -5.58
CA GLU A 379 9.66 -9.91 -5.41
C GLU A 379 9.04 -10.67 -4.23
N ALA A 380 8.16 -10.02 -3.47
CA ALA A 380 7.54 -10.58 -2.27
C ALA A 380 8.60 -11.17 -1.30
N ARG A 381 9.72 -10.47 -1.12
CA ARG A 381 10.80 -10.92 -0.22
C ARG A 381 10.40 -10.71 1.22
N ARG A 382 10.83 -11.63 2.08
CA ARG A 382 10.69 -11.45 3.51
C ARG A 382 11.68 -10.38 3.99
N PRO A 383 11.22 -9.27 4.60
CA PRO A 383 12.10 -8.24 5.13
C PRO A 383 12.94 -8.77 6.31
N LYS A 384 14.12 -8.18 6.53
CA LYS A 384 15.04 -8.63 7.59
C LYS A 384 14.45 -8.48 8.99
N ASP A 385 13.79 -7.35 9.26
CA ASP A 385 13.20 -7.02 10.57
C ASP A 385 11.66 -6.98 10.47
N ALA A 386 11.08 -8.09 10.00
CA ALA A 386 9.64 -8.19 9.80
C ALA A 386 8.85 -7.94 11.09
N ALA A 387 7.76 -7.16 10.98
CA ALA A 387 6.81 -6.98 12.07
C ALA A 387 6.04 -8.29 12.34
N GLU A 388 5.71 -8.54 13.60
CA GLU A 388 4.72 -9.55 13.97
C GLU A 388 3.32 -8.96 13.84
N ILE A 389 2.38 -9.73 13.28
CA ILE A 389 0.99 -9.33 13.09
C ILE A 389 0.04 -10.20 13.92
N ALA A 390 -1.08 -9.62 14.36
CA ALA A 390 -2.13 -10.36 15.03
C ALA A 390 -2.84 -11.29 14.04
N ARG A 391 -3.01 -12.57 14.39
CA ARG A 391 -3.70 -13.54 13.53
C ARG A 391 -5.18 -13.66 13.83
N ILE A 392 -5.58 -13.26 15.04
CA ILE A 392 -6.97 -13.25 15.49
C ILE A 392 -7.36 -11.85 15.95
N ASP A 393 -8.66 -11.57 15.95
CA ASP A 393 -9.21 -10.38 16.60
C ASP A 393 -9.24 -10.60 18.11
N GLY A 394 -8.79 -9.63 18.90
CA GLY A 394 -8.79 -9.85 20.34
C GLY A 394 -8.20 -8.73 21.16
N ILE A 395 -8.02 -9.01 22.44
CA ILE A 395 -7.43 -8.12 23.43
C ILE A 395 -6.02 -8.59 23.75
N VAL A 396 -5.07 -7.65 23.76
CA VAL A 396 -3.65 -7.92 24.01
C VAL A 396 -3.38 -8.06 25.52
N GLU A 397 -2.74 -9.15 25.89
CA GLU A 397 -2.21 -9.37 27.25
C GLU A 397 -0.71 -9.69 27.21
N PHE A 398 0.03 -9.18 28.19
CA PHE A 398 1.44 -9.52 28.37
C PHE A 398 1.59 -10.66 29.38
N ALA A 399 2.06 -11.82 28.93
CA ALA A 399 2.21 -13.03 29.76
C ALA A 399 3.66 -13.22 30.30
N GLY A 400 4.47 -12.14 30.33
CA GLY A 400 5.83 -12.18 30.86
C GLY A 400 6.90 -12.53 29.82
N THR A 401 8.03 -13.06 30.27
CA THR A 401 9.18 -13.38 29.42
C THR A 401 9.45 -14.89 29.46
N VAL A 402 9.57 -15.51 28.27
CA VAL A 402 9.87 -16.94 28.13
C VAL A 402 11.11 -17.09 27.26
N ARG A 403 12.16 -17.72 27.78
CA ARG A 403 13.44 -17.97 27.06
C ARG A 403 14.05 -16.72 26.40
N GLY A 404 14.07 -15.58 27.12
CA GLY A 404 14.61 -14.33 26.59
C GLY A 404 13.75 -13.64 25.51
N ARG A 405 12.49 -14.07 25.34
CA ARG A 405 11.51 -13.42 24.47
C ARG A 405 10.29 -12.97 25.26
N ARG A 406 9.70 -11.85 24.88
CA ARG A 406 8.44 -11.39 25.48
C ARG A 406 7.30 -12.20 24.93
N LYS A 407 6.50 -12.80 25.82
CA LYS A 407 5.27 -13.51 25.44
C LYS A 407 4.11 -12.54 25.49
N LEU A 408 3.52 -12.32 24.31
CA LEU A 408 2.32 -11.54 24.11
C LEU A 408 1.21 -12.51 23.72
N VAL A 409 0.05 -12.39 24.35
CA VAL A 409 -1.11 -13.25 24.09
C VAL A 409 -2.25 -12.37 23.60
N VAL A 410 -2.81 -12.70 22.47
CA VAL A 410 -4.05 -12.10 21.95
C VAL A 410 -5.20 -13.05 22.28
N LYS A 411 -6.21 -12.55 23.00
CA LYS A 411 -7.39 -13.31 23.40
C LYS A 411 -8.63 -12.76 22.73
N ASP A 412 -9.36 -13.60 22.05
CA ASP A 412 -10.67 -13.24 21.53
C ASP A 412 -11.72 -13.32 22.65
N PRO A 413 -12.38 -12.23 23.00
CA PRO A 413 -13.40 -12.21 24.05
C PRO A 413 -14.69 -12.98 23.67
N VAL A 414 -14.88 -13.29 22.37
CA VAL A 414 -16.10 -13.93 21.85
C VAL A 414 -15.91 -15.43 21.72
N THR A 415 -14.83 -15.89 21.06
CA THR A 415 -14.57 -17.32 20.81
C THR A 415 -13.78 -17.97 21.95
N GLY A 416 -13.03 -17.17 22.73
CA GLY A 416 -12.13 -17.66 23.77
C GLY A 416 -10.81 -18.21 23.24
N ASP A 417 -10.55 -18.05 21.95
CA ASP A 417 -9.27 -18.47 21.35
C ASP A 417 -8.13 -17.59 21.84
N GLU A 418 -6.99 -18.23 22.14
CA GLU A 418 -5.79 -17.54 22.57
C GLU A 418 -4.65 -17.83 21.58
N GLU A 419 -3.99 -16.78 21.12
CA GLU A 419 -2.78 -16.92 20.29
C GLU A 419 -1.57 -16.30 20.94
N GLU A 420 -0.46 -17.07 20.95
CA GLU A 420 0.78 -16.67 21.60
C GLU A 420 1.79 -16.15 20.57
N HIS A 421 2.29 -14.95 20.79
CA HIS A 421 3.35 -14.32 20.01
C HIS A 421 4.63 -14.20 20.85
N LEU A 422 5.74 -14.75 20.37
CA LEU A 422 7.05 -14.71 21.04
C LEU A 422 7.93 -13.64 20.39
N ILE A 423 7.94 -12.45 20.94
CA ILE A 423 8.64 -11.27 20.41
C ILE A 423 10.04 -11.18 21.00
N PRO A 424 11.11 -11.05 20.17
CA PRO A 424 12.47 -10.79 20.64
C PRO A 424 12.54 -9.53 21.49
N MET A 425 13.39 -9.51 22.53
CA MET A 425 13.50 -8.38 23.46
C MET A 425 13.88 -7.06 22.79
N GLY A 426 14.67 -7.10 21.72
CA GLY A 426 15.10 -5.90 20.97
C GLY A 426 14.05 -5.28 20.05
N LYS A 427 12.90 -5.94 19.83
CA LYS A 427 11.82 -5.35 19.01
C LYS A 427 10.91 -4.45 19.84
N HIS A 428 10.59 -3.29 19.28
CA HIS A 428 9.62 -2.37 19.87
C HIS A 428 8.19 -2.89 19.65
N ILE A 429 7.42 -2.96 20.73
CA ILE A 429 6.00 -3.38 20.71
C ILE A 429 5.16 -2.11 20.59
N VAL A 430 4.26 -2.08 19.59
CA VAL A 430 3.44 -0.91 19.25
C VAL A 430 2.10 -0.90 20.00
N VAL A 431 1.72 -2.04 20.57
CA VAL A 431 0.44 -2.24 21.28
C VAL A 431 0.64 -2.27 22.78
N PHE A 432 -0.37 -1.86 23.54
CA PHE A 432 -0.36 -1.85 24.99
C PHE A 432 -1.25 -2.95 25.56
N ARG A 433 -1.05 -3.25 26.85
CA ARG A 433 -1.88 -4.22 27.56
C ARG A 433 -3.34 -3.78 27.58
N GLY A 434 -4.23 -4.66 27.12
CA GLY A 434 -5.67 -4.40 27.04
C GLY A 434 -6.12 -3.64 25.79
N ASP A 435 -5.21 -3.38 24.84
CA ASP A 435 -5.61 -2.84 23.53
C ASP A 435 -6.37 -3.90 22.73
N ARG A 436 -7.40 -3.46 22.04
CA ARG A 436 -8.12 -4.28 21.08
C ARG A 436 -7.40 -4.23 19.74
N VAL A 437 -6.96 -5.37 19.26
CA VAL A 437 -6.30 -5.52 17.95
C VAL A 437 -7.21 -6.27 16.98
N LYS A 438 -7.10 -5.88 15.72
CA LYS A 438 -7.76 -6.55 14.60
C LYS A 438 -6.81 -7.53 13.95
N LYS A 439 -7.37 -8.55 13.33
CA LYS A 439 -6.65 -9.49 12.47
C LYS A 439 -5.81 -8.75 11.42
N GLY A 440 -4.52 -9.07 11.32
CA GLY A 440 -3.58 -8.39 10.43
C GLY A 440 -2.95 -7.10 10.98
N GLN A 441 -3.37 -6.64 12.16
CA GLN A 441 -2.77 -5.45 12.77
C GLN A 441 -1.38 -5.74 13.30
N GLN A 442 -0.46 -4.80 13.11
CA GLN A 442 0.92 -4.90 13.59
C GLN A 442 0.99 -4.84 15.12
N LEU A 443 1.66 -5.83 15.71
CA LEU A 443 1.98 -5.89 17.13
C LEU A 443 3.35 -5.28 17.44
N THR A 444 4.29 -5.38 16.49
CA THR A 444 5.62 -4.81 16.60
C THR A 444 5.92 -3.87 15.44
N GLU A 445 6.90 -3.00 15.63
CA GLU A 445 7.40 -2.10 14.60
C GLU A 445 8.15 -2.89 13.51
N GLY A 446 8.06 -2.42 12.26
CA GLY A 446 8.74 -3.00 11.10
C GLY A 446 7.83 -3.20 9.89
N PRO A 447 8.38 -3.55 8.73
CA PRO A 447 7.59 -3.88 7.55
C PRO A 447 6.87 -5.22 7.72
N VAL A 448 5.65 -5.32 7.24
CA VAL A 448 4.85 -6.56 7.32
C VAL A 448 5.28 -7.54 6.22
N VAL A 449 5.23 -8.83 6.52
CA VAL A 449 5.49 -9.91 5.56
C VAL A 449 4.26 -10.11 4.68
N PRO A 450 4.34 -9.92 3.35
CA PRO A 450 3.18 -10.05 2.47
C PRO A 450 2.52 -11.43 2.51
N GLN A 451 3.32 -12.50 2.68
CA GLN A 451 2.81 -13.87 2.79
C GLN A 451 1.95 -14.08 4.04
N GLU A 452 2.32 -13.48 5.16
CA GLU A 452 1.55 -13.58 6.41
C GLU A 452 0.21 -12.82 6.29
N ILE A 453 0.20 -11.66 5.57
CA ILE A 453 -1.07 -10.97 5.26
C ILE A 453 -1.99 -11.87 4.42
N LEU A 454 -1.43 -12.57 3.43
CA LEU A 454 -2.22 -13.48 2.59
C LEU A 454 -2.85 -14.62 3.40
N GLU A 455 -2.10 -15.22 4.32
CA GLU A 455 -2.56 -16.33 5.16
C GLU A 455 -3.61 -15.87 6.19
N VAL A 456 -3.38 -14.70 6.78
CA VAL A 456 -4.21 -14.17 7.86
C VAL A 456 -5.43 -13.43 7.32
N CYS A 457 -5.23 -12.41 6.49
CA CYS A 457 -6.29 -11.49 6.07
C CYS A 457 -6.93 -11.86 4.72
N GLY A 458 -6.22 -12.65 3.91
CA GLY A 458 -6.69 -13.05 2.59
C GLY A 458 -6.17 -12.19 1.44
N PRO A 459 -6.59 -12.52 0.19
CA PRO A 459 -6.02 -11.91 -1.00
C PRO A 459 -6.41 -10.44 -1.20
N GLN A 460 -7.59 -10.00 -0.76
CA GLN A 460 -8.06 -8.62 -0.97
C GLN A 460 -7.23 -7.62 -0.17
N GLU A 461 -7.05 -7.86 1.12
CA GLU A 461 -6.23 -7.04 2.01
C GLU A 461 -4.76 -7.00 1.56
N LEU A 462 -4.22 -8.15 1.10
CA LEU A 462 -2.88 -8.18 0.53
C LEU A 462 -2.75 -7.32 -0.71
N GLN A 463 -3.75 -7.34 -1.61
CA GLN A 463 -3.75 -6.53 -2.82
C GLN A 463 -3.75 -5.04 -2.48
N GLU A 464 -4.58 -4.62 -1.55
CA GLU A 464 -4.63 -3.23 -1.08
C GLU A 464 -3.32 -2.83 -0.41
N TYR A 465 -2.76 -3.67 0.46
CA TYR A 465 -1.47 -3.45 1.10
C TYR A 465 -0.35 -3.22 0.07
N LEU A 466 -0.22 -4.13 -0.91
CA LEU A 466 0.84 -4.02 -1.92
C LEU A 466 0.69 -2.76 -2.79
N VAL A 467 -0.53 -2.43 -3.21
CA VAL A 467 -0.79 -1.20 -3.99
C VAL A 467 -0.42 0.04 -3.18
N ASN A 468 -0.86 0.12 -1.92
CA ASN A 468 -0.60 1.27 -1.05
C ASN A 468 0.90 1.42 -0.73
N GLU A 469 1.61 0.32 -0.40
CA GLU A 469 3.05 0.35 -0.11
C GLU A 469 3.87 0.80 -1.32
N VAL A 470 3.60 0.26 -2.51
CA VAL A 470 4.30 0.66 -3.73
C VAL A 470 4.02 2.14 -4.05
N GLN A 471 2.76 2.57 -3.96
CA GLN A 471 2.37 3.96 -4.17
C GLN A 471 3.04 4.91 -3.18
N THR A 472 3.16 4.52 -1.92
CA THR A 472 3.83 5.33 -0.89
C THR A 472 5.27 5.62 -1.28
N VAL A 473 6.02 4.61 -1.79
CA VAL A 473 7.39 4.82 -2.24
C VAL A 473 7.47 5.82 -3.41
N TYR A 474 6.57 5.73 -4.38
CA TYR A 474 6.56 6.64 -5.54
C TYR A 474 6.12 8.05 -5.14
N ARG A 475 5.08 8.19 -4.32
CA ARG A 475 4.59 9.49 -3.83
C ARG A 475 5.61 10.24 -2.99
N LEU A 476 6.35 9.55 -2.12
CA LEU A 476 7.45 10.15 -1.35
C LEU A 476 8.53 10.77 -2.25
N GLN A 477 8.64 10.31 -3.49
CA GLN A 477 9.55 10.86 -4.51
C GLN A 477 8.88 11.91 -5.42
N GLY A 478 7.59 12.22 -5.18
CA GLY A 478 6.81 13.16 -5.99
C GLY A 478 6.46 12.62 -7.38
N VAL A 479 6.29 11.31 -7.52
CA VAL A 479 5.90 10.65 -8.76
C VAL A 479 4.50 10.08 -8.58
N ASP A 480 3.57 10.50 -9.44
CA ASP A 480 2.20 10.02 -9.47
C ASP A 480 2.04 8.92 -10.51
N ILE A 481 1.67 7.72 -10.06
CA ILE A 481 1.33 6.57 -10.91
C ILE A 481 -0.12 6.19 -10.63
N ASN A 482 -0.90 5.91 -11.68
CA ASN A 482 -2.28 5.46 -11.49
C ASN A 482 -2.29 4.04 -10.89
N ASP A 483 -3.15 3.84 -9.88
CA ASP A 483 -3.27 2.57 -9.14
C ASP A 483 -3.48 1.36 -10.07
N LYS A 484 -4.20 1.52 -11.21
CA LYS A 484 -4.48 0.42 -12.17
C LYS A 484 -3.22 -0.28 -12.69
N HIS A 485 -2.12 0.45 -12.86
CA HIS A 485 -0.88 -0.13 -13.36
C HIS A 485 -0.26 -1.08 -12.33
N ILE A 486 -0.29 -0.70 -11.06
CA ILE A 486 0.20 -1.54 -9.96
C ILE A 486 -0.76 -2.74 -9.76
N GLU A 487 -2.07 -2.50 -9.85
CA GLU A 487 -3.10 -3.55 -9.75
C GLU A 487 -2.88 -4.68 -10.76
N ILE A 488 -2.48 -4.36 -12.01
CA ILE A 488 -2.17 -5.36 -13.05
C ILE A 488 -1.01 -6.26 -12.61
N ILE A 489 0.06 -5.68 -12.08
CA ILE A 489 1.22 -6.46 -11.63
C ILE A 489 0.85 -7.34 -10.43
N VAL A 490 0.17 -6.77 -9.44
CA VAL A 490 -0.28 -7.51 -8.24
C VAL A 490 -1.23 -8.66 -8.61
N ARG A 491 -2.14 -8.44 -9.58
CA ARG A 491 -2.99 -9.52 -10.12
C ARG A 491 -2.15 -10.67 -10.69
N SER A 492 -1.10 -10.34 -11.46
CA SER A 492 -0.20 -11.35 -12.05
C SER A 492 0.59 -12.12 -10.99
N MET A 493 0.94 -11.47 -9.85
CA MET A 493 1.60 -12.12 -8.71
C MET A 493 0.70 -13.13 -7.98
N LEU A 494 -0.63 -12.95 -8.03
CA LEU A 494 -1.64 -13.80 -7.40
C LEU A 494 -2.35 -14.75 -8.38
N ARG A 495 -1.75 -15.01 -9.53
CA ARG A 495 -2.34 -15.82 -10.61
C ARG A 495 -2.45 -17.29 -10.26
N LYS A 496 -1.60 -17.81 -9.35
CA LYS A 496 -1.52 -19.23 -9.00
C LYS A 496 -2.14 -19.56 -7.65
N VAL A 497 -2.61 -20.80 -7.56
CA VAL A 497 -3.12 -21.42 -6.34
C VAL A 497 -2.35 -22.71 -6.05
N ARG A 498 -2.22 -23.09 -4.79
CA ARG A 498 -1.63 -24.34 -4.35
C ARG A 498 -2.73 -25.29 -3.93
N ILE A 499 -2.73 -26.49 -4.49
CA ILE A 499 -3.70 -27.53 -4.16
C ILE A 499 -3.46 -28.02 -2.72
N THR A 500 -4.48 -27.93 -1.88
CA THR A 500 -4.46 -28.41 -0.49
C THR A 500 -5.17 -29.75 -0.36
N ASP A 501 -6.23 -29.99 -1.13
CA ASP A 501 -6.91 -31.29 -1.24
C ASP A 501 -7.26 -31.52 -2.72
N PRO A 502 -6.71 -32.52 -3.38
CA PRO A 502 -7.01 -32.79 -4.79
C PRO A 502 -8.43 -33.30 -5.04
N GLY A 503 -9.15 -33.76 -4.02
CA GLY A 503 -10.47 -34.37 -4.23
C GLY A 503 -10.41 -35.55 -5.21
N ASP A 504 -11.35 -35.57 -6.16
CA ASP A 504 -11.43 -36.57 -7.24
C ASP A 504 -10.90 -36.03 -8.59
N THR A 505 -10.09 -34.98 -8.55
CA THR A 505 -9.47 -34.37 -9.75
C THR A 505 -8.08 -34.92 -10.03
N ASP A 506 -7.54 -34.67 -11.22
CA ASP A 506 -6.21 -35.12 -11.65
C ASP A 506 -5.05 -34.33 -11.03
N PHE A 507 -5.33 -33.37 -10.12
CA PHE A 507 -4.30 -32.56 -9.47
C PHE A 507 -3.52 -33.34 -8.42
N LEU A 508 -2.26 -32.95 -8.22
CA LEU A 508 -1.41 -33.49 -7.17
C LEU A 508 -1.47 -32.58 -5.92
N TRP A 509 -1.33 -33.19 -4.73
CA TRP A 509 -1.22 -32.43 -3.49
C TRP A 509 0.02 -31.54 -3.48
N GLY A 510 -0.18 -30.25 -3.14
CA GLY A 510 0.90 -29.26 -3.11
C GLY A 510 1.29 -28.68 -4.47
N GLU A 511 0.69 -29.14 -5.55
CA GLU A 511 0.91 -28.60 -6.91
C GLU A 511 0.46 -27.15 -7.01
N GLN A 512 1.22 -26.33 -7.76
CA GLN A 512 0.87 -24.95 -8.05
C GLN A 512 0.28 -24.85 -9.45
N VAL A 513 -1.02 -24.52 -9.52
CA VAL A 513 -1.79 -24.48 -10.76
C VAL A 513 -2.30 -23.05 -10.98
N GLU A 514 -2.55 -22.66 -12.23
CA GLU A 514 -3.23 -21.41 -12.53
C GLU A 514 -4.68 -21.41 -12.00
N LYS A 515 -5.07 -20.31 -11.37
CA LYS A 515 -6.41 -20.14 -10.78
C LYS A 515 -7.52 -20.44 -11.79
N GLN A 516 -7.34 -20.05 -13.05
CA GLN A 516 -8.33 -20.28 -14.09
C GLN A 516 -8.47 -21.78 -14.44
N HIS A 517 -7.34 -22.47 -14.61
CA HIS A 517 -7.32 -23.90 -14.88
C HIS A 517 -7.94 -24.70 -13.72
N PHE A 518 -7.64 -24.31 -12.48
CA PHE A 518 -8.24 -24.88 -11.29
C PHE A 518 -9.77 -24.71 -11.27
N LEU A 519 -10.27 -23.51 -11.57
CA LEU A 519 -11.72 -23.26 -11.64
C LEU A 519 -12.41 -24.07 -12.74
N ASP A 520 -11.81 -24.14 -13.93
CA ASP A 520 -12.36 -24.89 -15.08
C ASP A 520 -12.40 -26.40 -14.79
N THR A 521 -11.37 -26.95 -14.12
CA THR A 521 -11.33 -28.37 -13.74
C THR A 521 -12.35 -28.68 -12.65
N ASN A 522 -12.47 -27.81 -11.65
CA ASN A 522 -13.49 -27.98 -10.60
C ASN A 522 -14.92 -27.88 -11.16
N GLN A 523 -15.16 -26.99 -12.12
CA GLN A 523 -16.46 -26.88 -12.77
C GLN A 523 -16.82 -28.16 -13.54
N LYS A 524 -15.85 -28.77 -14.22
CA LYS A 524 -16.02 -30.09 -14.89
C LYS A 524 -16.29 -31.18 -13.86
N ALA A 525 -15.50 -31.25 -12.79
CA ALA A 525 -15.66 -32.25 -11.73
C ALA A 525 -17.05 -32.16 -11.06
N MET A 526 -17.53 -30.93 -10.79
CA MET A 526 -18.87 -30.72 -10.25
C MET A 526 -19.98 -31.14 -11.23
N ALA A 527 -19.81 -30.85 -12.53
CA ALA A 527 -20.75 -31.28 -13.57
C ALA A 527 -20.85 -32.82 -13.69
N GLU A 528 -19.74 -33.53 -13.41
CA GLU A 528 -19.65 -34.98 -13.34
C GLU A 528 -20.09 -35.58 -12.00
N GLY A 529 -20.45 -34.72 -10.99
CA GLY A 529 -20.83 -35.16 -9.64
C GLY A 529 -19.66 -35.65 -8.78
N LYS A 530 -18.42 -35.30 -9.12
CA LYS A 530 -17.21 -35.64 -8.37
C LYS A 530 -16.89 -34.56 -7.32
N ARG A 531 -16.08 -34.91 -6.32
CA ARG A 531 -15.59 -33.95 -5.32
C ARG A 531 -14.61 -32.97 -5.96
N PRO A 532 -14.86 -31.63 -5.85
CA PRO A 532 -13.92 -30.64 -6.36
C PRO A 532 -12.65 -30.58 -5.50
N ALA A 533 -11.55 -30.16 -6.12
CA ALA A 533 -10.30 -29.88 -5.42
C ALA A 533 -10.40 -28.60 -4.57
N GLN A 534 -9.64 -28.53 -3.47
CA GLN A 534 -9.46 -27.34 -2.66
C GLN A 534 -8.06 -26.77 -2.85
N ALA A 535 -7.96 -25.45 -2.85
CA ALA A 535 -6.67 -24.78 -3.02
C ALA A 535 -6.58 -23.51 -2.18
N SER A 536 -5.36 -23.15 -1.80
CA SER A 536 -5.03 -21.89 -1.15
C SER A 536 -4.34 -20.93 -2.15
N PRO A 537 -4.61 -19.62 -2.09
CA PRO A 537 -3.91 -18.64 -2.93
C PRO A 537 -2.43 -18.58 -2.55
N VAL A 538 -1.58 -18.33 -3.56
CA VAL A 538 -0.12 -18.21 -3.38
C VAL A 538 0.34 -16.88 -3.95
N LEU A 539 1.16 -16.16 -3.19
CA LEU A 539 1.85 -14.95 -3.65
C LEU A 539 3.20 -15.35 -4.26
N LEU A 540 3.38 -15.06 -5.53
CA LEU A 540 4.63 -15.24 -6.25
C LEU A 540 5.33 -13.90 -6.46
N GLY A 541 6.66 -13.85 -6.26
CA GLY A 541 7.46 -12.72 -6.74
C GLY A 541 7.46 -12.64 -8.27
N ILE A 542 7.66 -11.44 -8.82
CA ILE A 542 7.61 -11.22 -10.28
C ILE A 542 8.57 -12.11 -11.07
N THR A 543 9.78 -12.35 -10.55
CA THR A 543 10.76 -13.25 -11.20
C THR A 543 10.23 -14.67 -11.27
N LYS A 544 9.70 -15.20 -10.16
CA LYS A 544 9.16 -16.56 -10.10
C LYS A 544 7.88 -16.68 -10.96
N ALA A 545 7.02 -15.70 -10.93
CA ALA A 545 5.81 -15.66 -11.76
C ALA A 545 6.13 -15.68 -13.26
N SER A 546 7.20 -14.97 -13.68
CA SER A 546 7.65 -14.97 -15.09
C SER A 546 8.26 -16.30 -15.55
N LEU A 547 8.91 -17.06 -14.65
CA LEU A 547 9.52 -18.37 -14.98
C LEU A 547 8.49 -19.51 -14.97
N GLU A 548 7.44 -19.39 -14.18
CA GLU A 548 6.41 -20.40 -14.01
C GLU A 548 5.16 -20.16 -14.89
N THR A 549 5.32 -19.50 -16.04
CA THR A 549 4.24 -19.30 -17.03
C THR A 549 3.92 -20.59 -17.80
N GLU A 550 2.74 -20.68 -18.42
CA GLU A 550 2.37 -21.80 -19.30
C GLU A 550 3.33 -21.93 -20.48
N SER A 551 3.74 -20.80 -21.08
CA SER A 551 4.65 -20.76 -22.20
C SER A 551 6.11 -20.97 -21.76
N PHE A 552 6.69 -22.11 -22.13
CA PHE A 552 8.10 -22.36 -21.89
C PHE A 552 9.02 -21.51 -22.78
N ILE A 553 8.56 -21.07 -23.95
CA ILE A 553 9.31 -20.17 -24.85
C ILE A 553 9.49 -18.80 -24.17
N SER A 554 8.41 -18.26 -23.61
CA SER A 554 8.46 -17.00 -22.86
C SER A 554 9.38 -17.09 -21.65
N ALA A 555 9.26 -18.13 -20.84
CA ALA A 555 10.09 -18.36 -19.68
C ALA A 555 11.58 -18.49 -20.05
N ALA A 556 11.90 -19.25 -21.09
CA ALA A 556 13.27 -19.44 -21.58
C ALA A 556 13.90 -18.15 -22.12
N SER A 557 13.08 -17.24 -22.69
CA SER A 557 13.56 -15.94 -23.18
C SER A 557 13.92 -14.95 -22.05
N PHE A 558 13.43 -15.21 -20.84
CA PHE A 558 13.65 -14.34 -19.68
C PHE A 558 14.95 -14.68 -18.95
N GLN A 559 15.04 -15.84 -18.35
CA GLN A 559 16.20 -16.33 -17.58
C GLN A 559 16.29 -17.87 -17.63
N ASP A 560 17.43 -18.43 -17.26
CA ASP A 560 17.67 -19.87 -17.11
C ASP A 560 17.30 -20.68 -18.37
N THR A 561 17.64 -20.15 -19.55
CA THR A 561 17.24 -20.68 -20.87
C THR A 561 17.46 -22.20 -20.99
N THR A 562 18.66 -22.67 -20.64
CA THR A 562 19.01 -24.09 -20.74
C THR A 562 18.17 -24.97 -19.82
N ARG A 563 17.97 -24.56 -18.57
CA ARG A 563 17.17 -25.29 -17.59
C ARG A 563 15.72 -25.40 -18.02
N VAL A 564 15.09 -24.26 -18.38
CA VAL A 564 13.70 -24.20 -18.78
C VAL A 564 13.44 -25.06 -20.04
N LEU A 565 14.31 -24.98 -21.03
CA LEU A 565 14.18 -25.79 -22.25
C LEU A 565 14.38 -27.28 -21.99
N THR A 566 15.33 -27.64 -21.11
CA THR A 566 15.54 -29.04 -20.74
C THR A 566 14.32 -29.60 -20.00
N ASP A 567 13.79 -28.87 -19.03
CA ASP A 567 12.60 -29.27 -18.28
C ASP A 567 11.38 -29.39 -19.20
N ALA A 568 11.19 -28.44 -20.13
CA ALA A 568 10.11 -28.50 -21.09
C ALA A 568 10.22 -29.70 -22.07
N ALA A 569 11.45 -30.02 -22.51
CA ALA A 569 11.71 -31.16 -23.38
C ALA A 569 11.47 -32.50 -22.66
N THR A 570 11.90 -32.62 -21.40
CA THR A 570 11.70 -33.86 -20.61
C THR A 570 10.23 -34.09 -20.28
N LEU A 571 9.45 -33.03 -20.06
CA LEU A 571 8.02 -33.11 -19.75
C LEU A 571 7.13 -33.14 -21.02
N GLY A 572 7.72 -32.98 -22.21
CA GLY A 572 6.96 -32.92 -23.46
C GLY A 572 5.94 -31.78 -23.53
N ARG A 573 6.26 -30.62 -22.98
CA ARG A 573 5.34 -29.48 -22.93
C ARG A 573 5.02 -28.95 -24.34
N VAL A 574 3.78 -28.54 -24.53
CA VAL A 574 3.28 -27.92 -25.78
C VAL A 574 3.01 -26.44 -25.48
N ASP A 575 3.56 -25.54 -26.29
CA ASP A 575 3.28 -24.10 -26.23
C ASP A 575 2.19 -23.74 -27.23
N HIS A 576 1.14 -23.09 -26.76
CA HIS A 576 -0.01 -22.69 -27.56
C HIS A 576 0.14 -21.32 -28.23
N LEU A 577 1.29 -20.65 -28.09
CA LEU A 577 1.62 -19.35 -28.69
C LEU A 577 0.55 -18.26 -28.42
N ARG A 578 0.06 -18.19 -27.19
CA ARG A 578 -1.00 -17.25 -26.80
C ARG A 578 -0.49 -15.85 -26.42
N GLY A 579 0.77 -15.74 -25.95
CA GLY A 579 1.37 -14.49 -25.49
C GLY A 579 2.07 -13.71 -26.59
N PHE A 580 2.72 -12.60 -26.22
CA PHE A 580 3.43 -11.75 -27.18
C PHE A 580 4.79 -12.30 -27.58
N LYS A 581 5.60 -12.68 -26.60
CA LYS A 581 6.98 -13.10 -26.83
C LYS A 581 7.08 -14.31 -27.74
N GLU A 582 6.26 -15.31 -27.52
CA GLU A 582 6.23 -16.52 -28.32
C GLU A 582 5.94 -16.22 -29.79
N ASN A 583 4.94 -15.37 -30.04
CA ASN A 583 4.58 -14.96 -31.40
C ASN A 583 5.67 -14.13 -32.05
N VAL A 584 6.32 -13.21 -31.30
CA VAL A 584 7.46 -12.40 -31.80
C VAL A 584 8.63 -13.31 -32.16
N ILE A 585 8.99 -14.27 -31.30
CA ILE A 585 10.10 -15.20 -31.55
C ILE A 585 9.82 -16.06 -32.78
N MET A 586 8.56 -16.52 -32.98
CA MET A 586 8.17 -17.32 -34.12
C MET A 586 7.92 -16.49 -35.38
N GLY A 587 7.94 -15.16 -35.30
CA GLY A 587 7.66 -14.26 -36.44
C GLY A 587 6.18 -14.16 -36.82
N HIS A 588 5.28 -14.50 -35.89
CA HIS A 588 3.84 -14.35 -36.05
C HIS A 588 3.37 -12.95 -35.63
N LEU A 589 2.17 -12.57 -36.08
CA LEU A 589 1.53 -11.34 -35.58
C LEU A 589 1.19 -11.49 -34.11
N ILE A 590 1.49 -10.46 -33.32
CA ILE A 590 1.16 -10.43 -31.91
C ILE A 590 -0.36 -10.40 -31.71
N PRO A 591 -0.90 -11.02 -30.64
CA PRO A 591 -2.33 -11.04 -30.35
C PRO A 591 -2.81 -9.73 -29.70
N ALA A 592 -2.39 -8.58 -30.23
CA ALA A 592 -2.78 -7.24 -29.74
C ALA A 592 -2.91 -6.24 -30.87
N GLY A 593 -3.60 -5.14 -30.63
CA GLY A 593 -3.86 -4.11 -31.63
C GLY A 593 -4.50 -4.70 -32.87
N THR A 594 -3.99 -4.37 -34.04
CA THR A 594 -4.50 -4.89 -35.33
C THR A 594 -4.31 -6.40 -35.54
N GLY A 595 -3.45 -7.06 -34.78
CA GLY A 595 -3.25 -8.50 -34.77
C GLY A 595 -4.26 -9.27 -33.90
N PHE A 596 -5.11 -8.57 -33.15
CA PHE A 596 -6.15 -9.21 -32.35
C PHE A 596 -7.20 -9.92 -33.18
N GLY A 597 -7.70 -11.07 -32.74
CA GLY A 597 -8.53 -11.98 -33.51
C GLY A 597 -9.77 -11.34 -34.15
N ILE A 598 -10.38 -10.37 -33.49
CA ILE A 598 -11.55 -9.65 -34.03
C ILE A 598 -11.19 -8.93 -35.34
N TYR A 599 -10.04 -8.27 -35.41
CA TYR A 599 -9.62 -7.51 -36.58
C TYR A 599 -9.22 -8.43 -37.76
N ARG A 600 -8.79 -9.67 -37.50
CA ARG A 600 -8.48 -10.64 -38.53
C ARG A 600 -9.73 -11.14 -39.26
N ASN A 601 -10.89 -11.11 -38.60
CA ASN A 601 -12.15 -11.63 -39.12
C ASN A 601 -13.05 -10.54 -39.77
N ILE A 602 -12.56 -9.29 -39.82
CA ILE A 602 -13.32 -8.19 -40.44
C ILE A 602 -13.35 -8.42 -41.95
N LYS A 603 -14.55 -8.58 -42.52
CA LYS A 603 -14.79 -8.59 -43.95
C LYS A 603 -15.17 -7.18 -44.37
N LEU A 604 -14.38 -6.61 -45.27
CA LEU A 604 -14.73 -5.33 -45.88
C LEU A 604 -15.83 -5.56 -46.90
N VAL A 605 -16.98 -4.94 -46.70
CA VAL A 605 -18.07 -4.91 -47.67
C VAL A 605 -18.07 -3.52 -48.29
N PRO A 606 -17.91 -3.40 -49.61
CA PRO A 606 -17.98 -2.10 -50.26
C PRO A 606 -19.38 -1.51 -50.04
N LEU A 607 -19.46 -0.27 -49.57
CA LEU A 607 -20.73 0.47 -49.37
C LEU A 607 -21.40 0.91 -50.68
N ALA A 608 -20.63 0.92 -51.75
CA ALA A 608 -21.15 1.19 -53.09
C ALA A 608 -20.98 -0.05 -53.97
N GLU A 609 -21.94 -0.30 -54.83
CA GLU A 609 -21.79 -1.32 -55.89
C GLU A 609 -20.51 -1.03 -56.68
N PRO A 610 -19.73 -2.07 -57.03
CA PRO A 610 -18.52 -1.88 -57.83
C PRO A 610 -18.93 -1.19 -59.15
N ILE A 611 -18.39 0.02 -59.34
CA ILE A 611 -18.59 0.76 -60.58
C ILE A 611 -18.16 -0.16 -61.72
N SER A 612 -19.04 -0.42 -62.64
CA SER A 612 -18.73 -1.31 -63.77
C SER A 612 -17.57 -0.73 -64.62
N ALA A 613 -16.77 -1.57 -65.19
CA ALA A 613 -15.68 -1.12 -66.07
C ALA A 613 -16.17 -0.22 -67.22
N GLU A 614 -17.44 -0.33 -67.59
CA GLU A 614 -18.10 0.50 -68.60
C GLU A 614 -18.42 1.91 -68.09
N GLU A 615 -18.81 2.09 -66.81
CA GLU A 615 -19.00 3.39 -66.18
C GLU A 615 -17.68 4.15 -65.96
N LEU A 616 -16.60 3.44 -65.62
CA LEU A 616 -15.25 4.01 -65.50
C LEU A 616 -14.66 4.44 -66.84
N LEU A 617 -15.04 3.77 -67.95
CA LEU A 617 -14.64 4.13 -69.31
C LEU A 617 -15.53 5.25 -69.87
N GLY A 618 -16.80 5.31 -69.50
CA GLY A 618 -17.74 6.35 -69.89
C GLY A 618 -17.37 7.72 -69.36
N ASP A 619 -16.93 7.81 -68.10
CA ASP A 619 -16.52 9.06 -67.45
C ASP A 619 -15.20 9.64 -67.98
N ARG A 620 -14.38 8.85 -68.67
CA ARG A 620 -13.15 9.35 -69.33
C ARG A 620 -13.39 9.93 -70.72
N LEU A 621 -14.56 9.70 -71.28
CA LEU A 621 -14.92 10.19 -72.62
C LEU A 621 -15.93 11.33 -72.61
N GLY A 622 -16.60 11.59 -71.51
CA GLY A 622 -17.54 12.69 -71.33
C GLY A 622 -17.03 13.66 -70.25
N GLY A 623 -16.47 14.76 -70.68
CA GLY A 623 -15.98 15.78 -69.77
C GLY A 623 -17.11 16.45 -68.98
N GLY A 624 -16.94 16.57 -67.69
CA GLY A 624 -17.56 17.60 -66.87
C GLY A 624 -18.64 17.14 -65.92
N GLU A 625 -18.42 17.57 -64.70
CA GLU A 625 -19.24 17.77 -63.53
C GLU A 625 -19.08 16.79 -62.38
N SER A 626 -18.20 17.21 -61.50
CA SER A 626 -18.05 16.64 -60.17
C SER A 626 -19.34 16.89 -59.34
N LYS A 627 -20.00 15.83 -58.89
CA LYS A 627 -20.84 15.88 -57.71
C LYS A 627 -20.15 15.14 -56.58
N GLY A 628 -19.61 15.99 -55.71
CA GLY A 628 -18.89 15.58 -54.55
C GLY A 628 -19.75 15.23 -53.37
N ALA A 629 -19.10 14.95 -52.29
CA ALA A 629 -19.47 14.85 -50.90
C ALA A 629 -19.93 13.47 -50.42
N ALA A 630 -18.95 12.71 -50.02
CA ALA A 630 -19.15 11.66 -49.03
C ALA A 630 -19.30 12.29 -47.64
N THR A 631 -20.45 12.16 -47.07
CA THR A 631 -20.66 12.39 -45.62
C THR A 631 -20.13 11.16 -44.87
N VAL A 632 -19.15 11.39 -44.05
CA VAL A 632 -18.71 10.41 -43.07
C VAL A 632 -19.60 10.61 -41.85
N GLU A 633 -20.49 9.70 -41.57
CA GLU A 633 -21.14 9.56 -40.25
C GLU A 633 -20.31 8.61 -39.40
N GLN A 634 -20.09 9.09 -38.17
CA GLN A 634 -19.32 8.43 -37.10
C GLN A 634 -20.01 7.18 -36.55
#